data_7e57bb1126040a3cdd182fd7e11ac76a
#
_entry.id   7e57bb1126040a3cdd182fd7e11ac76a
#
_cell.length_a   1.000
_cell.length_b   1.000
_cell.length_c   1.000
_cell.angle_alpha   90.00
_cell.angle_beta   90.00
_cell.angle_gamma   90.00
#
_symmetry.space_group_name_H-M   'P 1'
#
loop_
_entity.id
_entity.type
_entity.pdbx_description
1 polymer ?
#
loop_
_entity_poly.entity_id
_entity_poly.type
_entity_poly.pdbx_seq_one_letter_code
_entity_poly.pdbx_strand_id
1 'polypeptide(L)'
;MTTARSAGPLAALWKDVEASGVRVPSADWRAFADQCEEVSYRKREEVFTGVTRRDNLLFVAEGICAGQFLLPEGQIVVSRFFEPNDVCAILEFAHLGQTNENSVVAVSPVKGVLIPL
;
A
#
# COMPACT_ATOMS: atom_id res chain seq x y z
N MET A 1 -3.81 25.92 2.96
CA MET A 1 -3.81 25.41 3.28
C MET A 1 -4.37 24.24 3.21
N THR A 2 -5.27 24.09 3.35
CA THR A 2 -5.98 22.86 3.29
C THR A 2 -6.03 22.22 1.92
N THR A 3 -5.88 23.02 0.89
CA THR A 3 -5.89 22.50 -0.48
C THR A 3 -4.83 21.44 -0.71
N ALA A 4 -3.63 21.68 -0.19
CA ALA A 4 -2.54 20.74 -0.38
C ALA A 4 -2.84 19.41 0.29
N ARG A 5 -3.51 19.43 1.45
CA ARG A 5 -3.88 18.21 2.12
C ARG A 5 -4.94 17.45 1.38
N SER A 6 -5.94 18.16 0.83
CA SER A 6 -7.01 17.47 0.14
C SER A 6 -6.57 16.87 -1.19
N ALA A 7 -5.37 17.23 -1.67
CA ALA A 7 -4.80 16.64 -2.86
C ALA A 7 -3.87 15.47 -2.54
N GLY A 8 -3.69 15.13 -1.28
CA GLY A 8 -2.76 14.09 -0.87
C GLY A 8 -3.32 12.68 -0.99
N PRO A 9 -2.48 11.68 -0.69
CA PRO A 9 -2.88 10.28 -0.79
C PRO A 9 -4.10 9.91 0.05
N LEU A 10 -4.23 10.50 1.23
CA LEU A 10 -5.36 10.20 2.09
C LEU A 10 -6.68 10.71 1.49
N ALA A 11 -6.63 11.85 0.81
CA ALA A 11 -7.78 12.35 0.09
C ALA A 11 -8.17 11.44 -1.06
N ALA A 12 -7.19 10.87 -1.74
CA ALA A 12 -7.43 9.91 -2.82
C ALA A 12 -8.11 8.65 -2.28
N LEU A 13 -7.66 8.17 -1.13
CA LEU A 13 -8.30 7.02 -0.48
C LEU A 13 -9.75 7.34 -0.13
N TRP A 14 -10.01 8.53 0.40
CA TRP A 14 -11.36 8.92 0.74
C TRP A 14 -12.27 8.94 -0.50
N LYS A 15 -11.77 9.47 -1.60
CA LYS A 15 -12.53 9.48 -2.86
C LYS A 15 -12.86 8.09 -3.34
N ASP A 16 -11.91 7.17 -3.21
CA ASP A 16 -12.12 5.79 -3.62
C ASP A 16 -13.20 5.13 -2.77
N VAL A 17 -13.19 5.38 -1.47
CA VAL A 17 -14.21 4.87 -0.55
C VAL A 17 -15.58 5.41 -0.92
N GLU A 18 -15.66 6.72 -1.17
CA GLU A 18 -16.92 7.34 -1.56
C GLU A 18 -17.44 6.77 -2.87
N ALA A 19 -16.55 6.55 -3.83
CA ALA A 19 -16.92 6.04 -5.14
C ALA A 19 -17.46 4.61 -5.06
N SER A 20 -17.07 3.87 -4.03
CA SER A 20 -17.55 2.50 -3.85
C SER A 20 -18.99 2.43 -3.35
N GLY A 21 -19.56 3.56 -2.96
CA GLY A 21 -20.93 3.61 -2.46
C GLY A 21 -21.06 3.35 -0.98
N VAL A 22 -19.96 3.06 -0.30
CA VAL A 22 -19.96 2.84 1.14
C VAL A 22 -20.05 4.17 1.85
N ARG A 23 -20.93 4.27 2.83
CA ARG A 23 -21.05 5.47 3.63
C ARG A 23 -20.32 5.29 4.94
N VAL A 24 -19.37 6.19 5.18
CA VAL A 24 -18.59 6.16 6.41
C VAL A 24 -18.88 7.48 7.15
N PRO A 25 -19.38 7.42 8.38
CA PRO A 25 -19.58 8.63 9.16
C PRO A 25 -18.27 9.40 9.32
N SER A 26 -18.34 10.73 9.31
CA SER A 26 -17.12 11.53 9.32
C SER A 26 -16.28 11.31 10.58
N ALA A 27 -16.91 11.02 11.71
CA ALA A 27 -16.15 10.72 12.92
C ALA A 27 -15.37 9.41 12.78
N ASP A 28 -15.97 8.40 12.15
CA ASP A 28 -15.31 7.12 11.94
C ASP A 28 -14.16 7.25 10.94
N TRP A 29 -14.38 8.01 9.88
CA TRP A 29 -13.32 8.27 8.92
C TRP A 29 -12.14 8.98 9.58
N ARG A 30 -12.42 9.95 10.41
CA ARG A 30 -11.36 10.70 11.08
C ARG A 30 -10.56 9.81 12.00
N ALA A 31 -11.23 8.95 12.77
CA ALA A 31 -10.54 8.02 13.66
C ALA A 31 -9.67 7.05 12.87
N PHE A 32 -10.16 6.57 11.73
CA PHE A 32 -9.40 5.70 10.85
C PHE A 32 -8.20 6.44 10.26
N ALA A 33 -8.43 7.63 9.74
CA ALA A 33 -7.39 8.42 9.09
C ALA A 33 -6.25 8.76 10.05
N ASP A 34 -6.58 8.97 11.32
CA ASP A 34 -5.56 9.28 12.34
C ASP A 34 -4.59 8.12 12.55
N GLN A 35 -4.98 6.91 12.22
CA GLN A 35 -4.12 5.74 12.35
C GLN A 35 -3.33 5.44 11.07
N CYS A 36 -3.65 6.11 9.98
CA CYS A 36 -2.99 5.90 8.71
C CYS A 36 -1.80 6.84 8.56
N GLU A 37 -0.87 6.44 7.72
CA GLU A 37 0.33 7.24 7.46
C GLU A 37 0.46 7.47 5.96
N GLU A 38 0.56 8.74 5.55
CA GLU A 38 0.87 9.06 4.16
C GLU A 38 2.36 8.83 3.92
N VAL A 39 2.68 8.14 2.83
CA VAL A 39 4.05 7.74 2.53
C VAL A 39 4.39 8.01 1.08
N SER A 40 5.69 8.14 0.82
CA SER A 40 6.23 8.28 -0.53
C SER A 40 7.40 7.33 -0.67
N TYR A 41 7.51 6.73 -1.85
CA TYR A 41 8.63 5.86 -2.17
C TYR A 41 9.25 6.30 -3.47
N ARG A 42 10.56 6.20 -3.55
CA ARG A 42 11.29 6.47 -4.78
C ARG A 42 11.23 5.26 -5.69
N LYS A 43 11.46 5.49 -6.96
CA LYS A 43 11.62 4.39 -7.90
C LYS A 43 12.65 3.40 -7.39
N ARG A 44 12.32 2.13 -7.42
CA ARG A 44 13.14 0.99 -6.98
C ARG A 44 13.22 0.83 -5.47
N GLU A 45 12.61 1.71 -4.72
CA GLU A 45 12.58 1.57 -3.27
C GLU A 45 11.65 0.43 -2.88
N GLU A 46 12.06 -0.35 -1.90
CA GLU A 46 11.23 -1.45 -1.42
C GLU A 46 10.20 -0.94 -0.42
N VAL A 47 8.96 -1.36 -0.62
CA VAL A 47 7.87 -1.12 0.32
C VAL A 47 7.87 -2.28 1.33
N PHE A 48 7.30 -2.13 2.47
CA PHE A 48 7.21 -3.21 3.47
C PHE A 48 8.56 -3.81 3.85
N THR A 49 9.55 -2.94 4.08
CA THR A 49 10.85 -3.41 4.55
C THR A 49 10.78 -3.70 6.04
N GLY A 50 11.33 -4.80 6.45
CA GLY A 50 11.40 -5.19 7.85
C GLY A 50 10.10 -5.75 8.37
N VAL A 51 10.18 -6.36 9.53
CA VAL A 51 9.06 -7.10 10.12
C VAL A 51 7.89 -6.18 10.47
N THR A 52 8.19 -4.98 10.94
CA THR A 52 7.15 -4.06 11.40
C THR A 52 6.25 -3.55 10.28
N ARG A 53 6.73 -3.60 9.05
CA ARG A 53 5.93 -3.11 7.93
C ARG A 53 4.95 -4.13 7.39
N ARG A 54 5.08 -5.37 7.81
CA ARG A 54 4.20 -6.44 7.32
C ARG A 54 2.80 -6.37 7.90
N ASP A 55 2.63 -5.57 8.95
CA ASP A 55 1.33 -5.40 9.58
C ASP A 55 0.52 -4.28 8.93
N ASN A 56 0.94 -3.81 7.78
CA ASN A 56 0.27 -2.71 7.12
C ASN A 56 -0.17 -3.09 5.72
N LEU A 57 -1.24 -2.44 5.27
CA LEU A 57 -1.61 -2.43 3.87
C LEU A 57 -1.12 -1.14 3.25
N LEU A 58 -0.85 -1.13 1.96
CA LEU A 58 -0.54 0.10 1.24
C LEU A 58 -1.62 0.36 0.20
N PHE A 59 -2.34 1.47 0.36
CA PHE A 59 -3.20 1.97 -0.70
C PHE A 59 -2.34 2.82 -1.63
N VAL A 60 -2.32 2.49 -2.91
CA VAL A 60 -1.54 3.22 -3.90
C VAL A 60 -2.38 4.37 -4.43
N ALA A 61 -1.94 5.60 -4.17
CA ALA A 61 -2.63 6.78 -4.69
C ALA A 61 -2.05 7.22 -6.03
N GLU A 62 -0.73 7.16 -6.15
CA GLU A 62 -0.02 7.55 -7.37
C GLU A 62 1.13 6.59 -7.61
N GLY A 63 1.42 6.31 -8.85
CA GLY A 63 2.55 5.47 -9.21
C GLY A 63 2.18 4.01 -9.31
N ILE A 64 3.18 3.17 -9.48
CA ILE A 64 2.99 1.74 -9.69
C ILE A 64 3.97 0.97 -8.82
N CYS A 65 3.48 -0.06 -8.16
CA CYS A 65 4.31 -1.01 -7.43
C CYS A 65 4.26 -2.36 -8.11
N ALA A 66 5.28 -3.18 -7.87
CA ALA A 66 5.33 -4.56 -8.35
C ALA A 66 5.50 -5.49 -7.17
N GLY A 67 4.67 -6.51 -7.11
CA GLY A 67 4.87 -7.61 -6.18
C GLY A 67 5.85 -8.60 -6.78
N GLN A 68 6.76 -9.11 -5.98
CA GLN A 68 7.83 -9.98 -6.44
C GLN A 68 7.98 -11.20 -5.55
N PHE A 69 8.36 -12.30 -6.16
CA PHE A 69 8.80 -13.49 -5.44
C PHE A 69 10.28 -13.71 -5.70
N LEU A 70 11.00 -14.05 -4.63
CA LEU A 70 12.38 -14.48 -4.76
C LEU A 70 12.38 -16.01 -4.74
N LEU A 71 12.83 -16.60 -5.81
CA LEU A 71 12.91 -18.04 -5.93
C LEU A 71 14.19 -18.57 -5.25
N PRO A 72 14.20 -19.85 -4.85
CA PRO A 72 15.37 -20.42 -4.16
C PRO A 72 16.68 -20.25 -4.90
N GLU A 73 16.65 -20.25 -6.22
CA GLU A 73 17.86 -20.08 -7.01
C GLU A 73 18.26 -18.62 -7.20
N GLY A 74 17.59 -17.72 -6.53
CA GLY A 74 17.93 -16.30 -6.58
C GLY A 74 17.22 -15.50 -7.67
N GLN A 75 16.41 -16.18 -8.47
CA GLN A 75 15.67 -15.51 -9.53
C GLN A 75 14.47 -14.73 -8.95
N ILE A 76 14.24 -13.54 -9.47
CA ILE A 76 13.12 -12.71 -9.05
C ILE A 76 12.02 -12.80 -10.11
N VAL A 77 10.81 -13.08 -9.67
CA VAL A 77 9.63 -13.15 -10.55
C VAL A 77 8.64 -12.10 -10.11
N VAL A 78 8.18 -11.29 -11.07
CA VAL A 78 7.13 -10.31 -10.80
C VAL A 78 5.79 -11.04 -10.84
N SER A 79 5.04 -10.94 -9.74
CA SER A 79 3.76 -11.64 -9.63
C SER A 79 2.61 -10.79 -10.13
N ARG A 80 2.64 -9.49 -9.85
CA ARG A 80 1.59 -8.58 -10.30
C ARG A 80 2.04 -7.14 -10.12
N PHE A 81 1.33 -6.24 -10.79
CA PHE A 81 1.50 -4.81 -10.58
C PHE A 81 0.31 -4.27 -9.80
N PHE A 82 0.60 -3.26 -8.98
CA PHE A 82 -0.41 -2.51 -8.24
C PHE A 82 -0.46 -1.10 -8.80
N GLU A 83 -1.63 -0.69 -9.25
CA GLU A 83 -1.87 0.60 -9.89
C GLU A 83 -2.60 1.52 -8.92
N PRO A 84 -2.79 2.79 -9.26
CA PRO A 84 -3.56 3.68 -8.40
C PRO A 84 -4.92 3.09 -8.04
N ASN A 85 -5.28 3.25 -6.79
CA ASN A 85 -6.48 2.71 -6.13
C ASN A 85 -6.40 1.24 -5.76
N ASP A 86 -5.29 0.57 -6.09
CA ASP A 86 -5.09 -0.78 -5.60
C ASP A 86 -4.56 -0.76 -4.17
N VAL A 87 -4.81 -1.86 -3.46
CA VAL A 87 -4.27 -2.07 -2.12
C VAL A 87 -3.33 -3.25 -2.19
N CYS A 88 -2.12 -3.06 -1.70
CA CYS A 88 -1.14 -4.14 -1.67
C CYS A 88 -0.71 -4.46 -0.25
N ALA A 89 -0.32 -5.71 -0.04
CA ALA A 89 0.11 -6.20 1.25
C ALA A 89 0.93 -7.46 1.05
N ILE A 90 1.74 -7.77 2.05
CA ILE A 90 2.39 -9.07 2.11
C ILE A 90 1.53 -9.95 3.00
N LEU A 91 0.94 -10.98 2.42
CA LEU A 91 0.00 -11.83 3.11
C LEU A 91 0.71 -13.08 3.64
N GLU A 92 1.39 -12.93 4.75
CA GLU A 92 2.13 -14.04 5.31
C GLU A 92 1.27 -15.21 5.73
N PHE A 93 0.11 -14.92 6.28
CA PHE A 93 -0.78 -15.96 6.74
C PHE A 93 -1.25 -16.87 5.59
N ALA A 94 -1.22 -16.38 4.37
CA ALA A 94 -1.63 -17.16 3.22
C ALA A 94 -0.60 -18.23 2.85
N HIS A 95 0.57 -18.18 3.45
CA HIS A 95 1.65 -19.07 3.06
C HIS A 95 1.97 -20.14 4.07
N LEU A 96 1.39 -20.08 5.24
CA LEU A 96 1.40 -21.19 6.19
C LEU A 96 2.75 -21.93 6.29
N GLY A 97 3.79 -21.21 6.62
CA GLY A 97 5.08 -21.81 6.83
C GLY A 97 5.95 -21.90 5.59
N GLN A 98 5.51 -21.40 4.48
CA GLN A 98 6.38 -21.33 3.31
C GLN A 98 7.46 -20.29 3.51
N THR A 99 8.61 -20.55 2.92
CA THR A 99 9.75 -19.66 3.08
C THR A 99 9.88 -18.66 1.96
N ASN A 100 9.01 -18.75 0.96
CA ASN A 100 9.06 -17.82 -0.16
C ASN A 100 8.78 -16.41 0.34
N GLU A 101 9.64 -15.50 -0.02
CA GLU A 101 9.47 -14.14 0.40
C GLU A 101 8.83 -13.34 -0.69
N ASN A 102 7.77 -12.64 -0.32
CA ASN A 102 7.17 -11.68 -1.21
C ASN A 102 7.70 -10.31 -0.84
N SER A 103 8.05 -9.55 -1.83
CA SER A 103 8.39 -8.17 -1.64
C SER A 103 7.57 -7.31 -2.58
N VAL A 104 7.48 -6.04 -2.25
CA VAL A 104 6.81 -5.06 -3.08
C VAL A 104 7.80 -3.95 -3.32
N VAL A 105 7.99 -3.57 -4.58
CA VAL A 105 8.95 -2.54 -4.94
C VAL A 105 8.26 -1.47 -5.78
N ALA A 106 8.68 -0.23 -5.59
CA ALA A 106 8.15 0.88 -6.38
C ALA A 106 8.77 0.84 -7.78
N VAL A 107 7.95 0.69 -8.80
CA VAL A 107 8.40 0.68 -10.19
C VAL A 107 8.57 2.11 -10.70
N SER A 108 7.77 3.00 -10.20
CA SER A 108 7.86 4.45 -10.43
C SER A 108 7.82 5.11 -9.05
N PRO A 109 7.99 6.43 -8.96
CA PRO A 109 7.72 7.11 -7.70
C PRO A 109 6.28 6.83 -7.28
N VAL A 110 6.09 6.52 -6.01
CA VAL A 110 4.79 6.11 -5.46
C VAL A 110 4.42 7.01 -4.29
N LYS A 111 3.16 7.40 -4.25
CA LYS A 111 2.56 8.02 -3.07
C LYS A 111 1.38 7.18 -2.64
N GLY A 112 1.25 6.97 -1.36
CA GLY A 112 0.18 6.13 -0.87
C GLY A 112 -0.09 6.33 0.60
N VAL A 113 -0.93 5.43 1.12
CA VAL A 113 -1.34 5.46 2.52
C VAL A 113 -1.06 4.08 3.11
N LEU A 114 -0.28 4.05 4.19
CA LEU A 114 -0.11 2.84 4.98
C LEU A 114 -1.28 2.74 5.95
N ILE A 115 -1.95 1.62 5.91
CA ILE A 115 -3.13 1.35 6.72
C ILE A 115 -2.76 0.23 7.68
N PRO A 116 -2.79 0.46 8.99
CA PRO A 116 -2.45 -0.61 9.94
C PRO A 116 -3.52 -1.70 9.94
N LEU A 117 -3.08 -2.90 10.13
CA LEU A 117 -3.98 -4.05 10.26
C LEU A 117 -4.52 -4.19 11.67
#